data_23e7d2c57ec14468adeddee363282763
#
_entry.id   23e7d2c57ec14468adeddee363282763
#
_cell.length_a   1.000
_cell.length_b   1.000
_cell.length_c   1.000
_cell.angle_alpha   90.00
_cell.angle_beta   90.00
_cell.angle_gamma   90.00
#
_symmetry.space_group_name_H-M   'P 1'
#
loop_
_entity.id
_entity.type
_entity.pdbx_description
1 polymer ?
#
loop_
_entity_poly.entity_id
_entity_poly.type
_entity_poly.pdbx_seq_one_letter_code
_entity_poly.pdbx_strand_id
1 'polypeptide(L)'
;MRIVCNLMKENNVITFHDLRNKHADVIGAQGELRRGLINVAIRLRATLENSLSLPQRQWKNPATDEMVDYVYTLAEKNGKAEATHPHEMNFDERMGVSFLLAVTIDKAPTSFPKTTMAVPVRVDRHGEVYIINLRKGEYETSIPLEFCDSDFSDVCEVIKQFILKDLDGYIPS
;
A
#
# COMPACT_ATOMS: atom_id res chain seq x y z
N MET A 1 -2.85 69.78 10.18
CA MET A 1 -2.07 68.86 9.34
C MET A 1 -2.55 67.44 9.64
N ARG A 2 -3.44 66.88 8.83
CA ARG A 2 -3.99 65.52 9.04
C ARG A 2 -3.24 64.59 8.10
N ILE A 3 -2.42 63.72 8.66
CA ILE A 3 -1.82 62.62 7.95
C ILE A 3 -2.88 61.51 7.82
N VAL A 4 -3.45 61.40 6.64
CA VAL A 4 -4.35 60.31 6.30
C VAL A 4 -3.46 59.10 5.98
N CYS A 5 -3.35 58.17 6.91
CA CYS A 5 -2.79 56.85 6.68
C CYS A 5 -3.75 56.06 5.77
N ASN A 6 -3.52 56.08 4.47
CA ASN A 6 -4.26 55.29 3.50
C ASN A 6 -3.64 53.90 3.51
N LEU A 7 -4.03 53.07 4.49
CA LEU A 7 -3.87 51.64 4.42
C LEU A 7 -4.95 51.11 3.47
N MET A 8 -4.64 51.16 2.17
CA MET A 8 -5.39 50.33 1.22
C MET A 8 -5.18 48.87 1.59
N LYS A 9 -6.15 48.33 2.35
CA LYS A 9 -6.38 46.88 2.31
C LYS A 9 -6.80 46.58 0.89
N GLU A 10 -5.91 45.99 0.11
CA GLU A 10 -6.31 45.29 -1.11
C GLU A 10 -7.31 44.22 -0.64
N ASN A 11 -8.59 44.52 -0.81
CA ASN A 11 -9.63 43.51 -0.71
C ASN A 11 -9.42 42.58 -1.88
N ASN A 12 -8.65 41.54 -1.63
CA ASN A 12 -8.46 40.44 -2.59
C ASN A 12 -9.82 39.72 -2.67
N VAL A 13 -10.65 40.19 -3.59
CA VAL A 13 -11.96 39.57 -3.84
C VAL A 13 -11.71 38.24 -4.52
N ILE A 14 -11.97 37.17 -3.80
CA ILE A 14 -11.86 35.81 -4.32
C ILE A 14 -12.90 35.62 -5.43
N THR A 15 -12.46 35.30 -6.61
CA THR A 15 -13.28 35.04 -7.80
C THR A 15 -13.54 33.55 -7.99
N PHE A 16 -14.53 33.19 -8.81
CA PHE A 16 -14.76 31.80 -9.18
C PHE A 16 -13.57 31.20 -9.95
N HIS A 17 -12.81 32.03 -10.66
CA HIS A 17 -11.58 31.61 -11.31
C HIS A 17 -10.50 31.16 -10.28
N ASP A 18 -10.36 31.89 -9.18
CA ASP A 18 -9.44 31.53 -8.11
C ASP A 18 -9.84 30.21 -7.45
N LEU A 19 -11.14 29.99 -7.26
CA LEU A 19 -11.66 28.71 -6.73
C LEU A 19 -11.40 27.55 -7.69
N ARG A 20 -11.56 27.75 -9.00
CA ARG A 20 -11.25 26.75 -10.02
C ARG A 20 -9.77 26.38 -10.03
N ASN A 21 -8.90 27.37 -9.98
CA ASN A 21 -7.45 27.15 -9.96
C ASN A 21 -7.05 26.35 -8.71
N LYS A 22 -7.56 26.76 -7.56
CA LYS A 22 -7.30 26.03 -6.31
C LYS A 22 -7.82 24.61 -6.35
N HIS A 23 -9.00 24.37 -6.91
CA HIS A 23 -9.55 23.04 -7.09
C HIS A 23 -8.67 22.17 -8.00
N ALA A 24 -8.17 22.71 -9.10
CA ALA A 24 -7.25 22.02 -10.01
C ALA A 24 -5.95 21.62 -9.28
N ASP A 25 -5.38 22.50 -8.46
CA ASP A 25 -4.19 22.23 -7.65
C ASP A 25 -4.44 21.09 -6.67
N VAL A 26 -5.60 21.09 -6.00
CA VAL A 26 -5.99 20.02 -5.05
C VAL A 26 -6.12 18.67 -5.75
N ILE A 27 -6.80 18.63 -6.90
CA ILE A 27 -6.95 17.38 -7.68
C ILE A 27 -5.59 16.87 -8.15
N GLY A 28 -4.70 17.76 -8.61
CA GLY A 28 -3.33 17.42 -8.99
C GLY A 28 -2.53 16.80 -7.84
N ALA A 29 -2.55 17.45 -6.68
CA ALA A 29 -1.85 16.97 -5.48
C ALA A 29 -2.39 15.62 -4.97
N GLN A 30 -3.71 15.42 -4.99
CA GLN A 30 -4.33 14.13 -4.65
C GLN A 30 -3.92 13.03 -5.63
N GLY A 31 -3.86 13.34 -6.92
CA GLY A 31 -3.41 12.41 -7.95
C GLY A 31 -1.95 11.97 -7.77
N GLU A 32 -1.06 12.89 -7.41
CA GLU A 32 0.34 12.59 -7.10
C GLU A 32 0.50 11.72 -5.86
N LEU A 33 -0.21 12.08 -4.78
CA LEU A 33 -0.24 11.29 -3.56
C LEU A 33 -0.71 9.85 -3.83
N ARG A 34 -1.81 9.70 -4.56
CA ARG A 34 -2.35 8.40 -4.94
C ARG A 34 -1.34 7.55 -5.70
N ARG A 35 -0.68 8.13 -6.72
CA ARG A 35 0.36 7.43 -7.48
C ARG A 35 1.52 6.98 -6.60
N GLY A 36 1.95 7.83 -5.67
CA GLY A 36 3.02 7.52 -4.73
C GLY A 36 2.68 6.32 -3.83
N LEU A 37 1.50 6.32 -3.22
CA LEU A 37 1.04 5.23 -2.36
C LEU A 37 0.87 3.90 -3.11
N ILE A 38 0.36 3.94 -4.33
CA ILE A 38 0.26 2.76 -5.20
C ILE A 38 1.65 2.21 -5.52
N ASN A 39 2.61 3.08 -5.83
CA ASN A 39 3.99 2.69 -6.12
C ASN A 39 4.65 2.00 -4.90
N VAL A 40 4.39 2.47 -3.69
CA VAL A 40 4.86 1.81 -2.45
C VAL A 40 4.28 0.39 -2.38
N ALA A 41 2.98 0.20 -2.60
CA ALA A 41 2.35 -1.11 -2.57
C ALA A 41 2.92 -2.07 -3.64
N ILE A 42 3.13 -1.58 -4.86
CA ILE A 42 3.73 -2.36 -5.96
C ILE A 42 5.15 -2.78 -5.61
N ARG A 43 5.98 -1.85 -5.12
CA ARG A 43 7.39 -2.12 -4.77
C ARG A 43 7.52 -3.04 -3.58
N LEU A 44 6.73 -2.84 -2.54
CA LEU A 44 6.70 -3.73 -1.38
C LEU A 44 6.38 -5.17 -1.78
N ARG A 45 5.33 -5.37 -2.59
CA ARG A 45 4.98 -6.69 -3.13
C ARG A 45 6.14 -7.31 -3.93
N ALA A 46 6.71 -6.56 -4.87
CA ALA A 46 7.79 -7.04 -5.73
C ALA A 46 9.06 -7.36 -4.93
N THR A 47 9.42 -6.53 -3.95
CA THR A 47 10.58 -6.77 -3.10
C THR A 47 10.38 -7.99 -2.21
N LEU A 48 9.19 -8.18 -1.64
CA LEU A 48 8.86 -9.39 -0.88
C LEU A 48 8.98 -10.63 -1.77
N GLU A 49 8.37 -10.64 -2.95
CA GLU A 49 8.44 -11.74 -3.91
C GLU A 49 9.89 -12.11 -4.24
N ASN A 50 10.71 -11.12 -4.56
CA ASN A 50 12.14 -11.33 -4.86
C ASN A 50 12.91 -11.87 -3.64
N SER A 51 12.59 -11.44 -2.43
CA SER A 51 13.27 -11.84 -1.19
C SER A 51 12.95 -13.26 -0.73
N LEU A 52 11.87 -13.86 -1.25
CA LEU A 52 11.44 -15.22 -0.89
C LEU A 52 12.19 -16.31 -1.66
N SER A 53 12.97 -15.96 -2.68
CA SER A 53 13.66 -16.94 -3.53
C SER A 53 12.75 -18.06 -4.05
N LEU A 54 11.58 -17.67 -4.53
CA LEU A 54 10.55 -18.60 -5.01
C LEU A 54 11.11 -19.47 -6.17
N PRO A 55 10.82 -20.78 -6.18
CA PRO A 55 11.23 -21.66 -7.30
C PRO A 55 10.53 -21.25 -8.59
N GLN A 56 9.35 -20.70 -8.51
CA GLN A 56 8.58 -20.09 -9.62
C GLN A 56 7.66 -19.00 -9.08
N ARG A 57 7.30 -18.03 -9.91
CA ARG A 57 6.44 -16.90 -9.47
C ARG A 57 4.97 -17.24 -9.39
N GLN A 58 4.54 -18.24 -10.19
CA GLN A 58 3.13 -18.62 -10.32
C GLN A 58 2.96 -20.13 -10.20
N TRP A 59 1.78 -20.55 -9.80
CA TRP A 59 1.34 -21.94 -9.80
C TRP A 59 0.02 -22.08 -10.55
N LYS A 60 -0.24 -23.25 -11.09
CA LYS A 60 -1.48 -23.51 -11.81
C LYS A 60 -2.58 -23.98 -10.87
N ASN A 61 -3.71 -23.26 -10.85
CA ASN A 61 -4.88 -23.66 -10.08
C ASN A 61 -5.64 -24.76 -10.83
N PRO A 62 -5.71 -25.99 -10.31
CA PRO A 62 -6.35 -27.09 -11.02
C PRO A 62 -7.87 -26.93 -11.14
N ALA A 63 -8.50 -26.11 -10.29
CA ALA A 63 -9.94 -25.89 -10.32
C ALA A 63 -10.37 -24.90 -11.42
N THR A 64 -9.53 -23.90 -11.73
CA THR A 64 -9.83 -22.84 -12.71
C THR A 64 -8.95 -22.92 -13.96
N ASP A 65 -7.91 -23.76 -13.95
CA ASP A 65 -6.89 -23.86 -14.98
C ASP A 65 -6.04 -22.57 -15.17
N GLU A 66 -6.17 -21.61 -14.25
CA GLU A 66 -5.50 -20.30 -14.29
C GLU A 66 -4.16 -20.33 -13.56
N MET A 67 -3.23 -19.47 -14.02
CA MET A 67 -1.99 -19.19 -13.30
C MET A 67 -2.24 -18.18 -12.20
N VAL A 68 -1.78 -18.48 -10.98
CA VAL A 68 -1.94 -17.66 -9.79
C VAL A 68 -0.58 -17.30 -9.22
N ASP A 69 -0.37 -16.05 -8.88
CA ASP A 69 0.87 -15.59 -8.26
C ASP A 69 1.02 -16.18 -6.84
N TYR A 70 2.26 -16.49 -6.44
CA TYR A 70 2.57 -16.86 -5.05
C TYR A 70 2.50 -15.67 -4.10
N VAL A 71 2.83 -14.48 -4.58
CA VAL A 71 2.74 -13.23 -3.80
C VAL A 71 1.80 -12.26 -4.52
N TYR A 72 0.74 -11.85 -3.85
CA TYR A 72 -0.26 -10.96 -4.44
C TYR A 72 -0.94 -10.09 -3.38
N THR A 73 -1.67 -9.10 -3.84
CA THR A 73 -2.42 -8.18 -2.97
C THR A 73 -3.90 -8.53 -2.97
N LEU A 74 -4.52 -8.41 -1.80
CA LEU A 74 -5.96 -8.52 -1.60
C LEU A 74 -6.50 -7.19 -1.08
N ALA A 75 -7.70 -6.83 -1.50
CA ALA A 75 -8.46 -5.74 -0.90
C ALA A 75 -9.82 -6.24 -0.44
N GLU A 76 -10.37 -5.60 0.59
CA GLU A 76 -11.71 -5.89 1.04
C GLU A 76 -12.73 -5.28 0.08
N LYS A 77 -13.57 -6.15 -0.51
CA LYS A 77 -14.72 -5.75 -1.34
C LYS A 77 -15.96 -6.46 -0.79
N ASN A 78 -16.96 -5.69 -0.38
CA ASN A 78 -18.23 -6.23 0.15
C ASN A 78 -18.05 -7.22 1.31
N GLY A 79 -17.10 -6.94 2.23
CA GLY A 79 -16.82 -7.80 3.37
C GLY A 79 -16.02 -9.07 3.06
N LYS A 80 -15.49 -9.19 1.85
CA LYS A 80 -14.63 -10.30 1.43
C LYS A 80 -13.29 -9.79 0.92
N ALA A 81 -12.23 -10.55 1.21
CA ALA A 81 -10.91 -10.28 0.66
C ALA A 81 -10.85 -10.87 -0.77
N GLU A 82 -10.61 -10.02 -1.75
CA GLU A 82 -10.49 -10.38 -3.15
C GLU A 82 -9.14 -9.95 -3.71
N ALA A 83 -8.56 -10.77 -4.59
CA ALA A 83 -7.33 -10.41 -5.29
C ALA A 83 -7.55 -9.10 -6.07
N THR A 84 -6.69 -8.12 -5.83
CA THR A 84 -6.84 -6.77 -6.35
C THR A 84 -5.49 -6.23 -6.77
N HIS A 85 -5.43 -5.68 -7.97
CA HIS A 85 -4.22 -4.98 -8.41
C HIS A 85 -4.07 -3.66 -7.62
N PRO A 86 -2.84 -3.25 -7.23
CA PRO A 86 -2.62 -2.00 -6.50
C PRO A 86 -3.28 -0.76 -7.12
N HIS A 87 -3.37 -0.67 -8.44
CA HIS A 87 -4.07 0.43 -9.14
C HIS A 87 -5.58 0.48 -8.90
N GLU A 88 -6.19 -0.61 -8.42
CA GLU A 88 -7.62 -0.72 -8.15
C GLU A 88 -7.95 -0.55 -6.66
N MET A 89 -6.93 -0.33 -5.82
CA MET A 89 -7.13 -0.15 -4.38
C MET A 89 -7.87 1.15 -4.08
N ASN A 90 -8.74 1.10 -3.09
CA ASN A 90 -9.45 2.27 -2.60
C ASN A 90 -8.62 3.03 -1.56
N PHE A 91 -8.78 4.35 -1.58
CA PHE A 91 -8.21 5.26 -0.60
C PHE A 91 -9.28 5.61 0.42
N ASP A 92 -8.89 5.69 1.68
CA ASP A 92 -9.80 6.14 2.73
C ASP A 92 -9.88 7.67 2.79
N GLU A 93 -10.67 8.19 3.74
CA GLU A 93 -10.88 9.63 3.93
C GLU A 93 -9.59 10.41 4.26
N ARG A 94 -8.58 9.72 4.80
CA ARG A 94 -7.26 10.29 5.11
C ARG A 94 -6.27 10.13 3.97
N MET A 95 -6.74 9.67 2.81
CA MET A 95 -5.92 9.39 1.62
C MET A 95 -4.84 8.33 1.86
N GLY A 96 -5.00 7.47 2.87
CA GLY A 96 -4.19 6.28 3.04
C GLY A 96 -4.74 5.09 2.24
N VAL A 97 -3.91 4.09 1.99
CA VAL A 97 -4.31 2.84 1.34
C VAL A 97 -4.08 1.66 2.28
N SER A 98 -5.09 0.79 2.39
CA SER A 98 -5.02 -0.45 3.17
C SER A 98 -5.27 -1.64 2.27
N PHE A 99 -4.46 -2.69 2.43
CA PHE A 99 -4.55 -3.93 1.68
C PHE A 99 -3.98 -5.09 2.51
N LEU A 100 -4.21 -6.31 2.04
CA LEU A 100 -3.54 -7.50 2.56
C LEU A 100 -2.46 -7.91 1.56
N LEU A 101 -1.26 -8.18 2.06
CA LEU A 101 -0.19 -8.77 1.28
C LEU A 101 -0.19 -10.28 1.54
N ALA A 102 -0.55 -11.04 0.52
CA ALA A 102 -0.78 -12.48 0.60
C ALA A 102 0.39 -13.27 0.03
N VAL A 103 0.77 -14.33 0.71
CA VAL A 103 1.77 -15.29 0.27
C VAL A 103 1.17 -16.70 0.31
N THR A 104 1.21 -17.40 -0.81
CA THR A 104 0.82 -18.80 -0.91
C THR A 104 1.99 -19.68 -0.53
N ILE A 105 1.75 -20.68 0.31
CA ILE A 105 2.76 -21.61 0.82
C ILE A 105 2.34 -23.04 0.48
N ASP A 106 3.30 -23.85 0.05
CA ASP A 106 3.10 -25.25 -0.30
C ASP A 106 4.38 -26.08 -0.02
N LYS A 107 4.28 -27.38 -0.19
CA LYS A 107 5.44 -28.29 -0.16
C LYS A 107 6.17 -28.31 -1.50
N ALA A 108 5.42 -28.16 -2.58
CA ALA A 108 5.91 -28.14 -3.95
C ALA A 108 4.86 -27.48 -4.86
N PRO A 109 5.24 -26.93 -6.01
CA PRO A 109 4.31 -26.25 -6.92
C PRO A 109 3.09 -27.08 -7.34
N THR A 110 3.22 -28.40 -7.36
CA THR A 110 2.15 -29.34 -7.72
C THR A 110 1.42 -29.93 -6.52
N SER A 111 1.81 -29.62 -5.28
CA SER A 111 1.17 -30.16 -4.08
C SER A 111 -0.04 -29.33 -3.64
N PHE A 112 -1.04 -30.02 -3.09
CA PHE A 112 -2.28 -29.45 -2.57
C PHE A 112 -2.65 -30.12 -1.24
N PRO A 113 -3.41 -29.45 -0.35
CA PRO A 113 -3.87 -28.06 -0.48
C PRO A 113 -2.72 -27.04 -0.31
N LYS A 114 -2.91 -25.84 -0.84
CA LYS A 114 -2.05 -24.68 -0.61
C LYS A 114 -2.60 -23.84 0.54
N THR A 115 -1.70 -23.24 1.30
CA THR A 115 -2.07 -22.34 2.41
C THR A 115 -1.72 -20.91 2.03
N THR A 116 -2.67 -20.00 2.12
CA THR A 116 -2.44 -18.57 1.92
C THR A 116 -2.38 -17.87 3.26
N MET A 117 -1.26 -17.18 3.50
CA MET A 117 -1.06 -16.31 4.64
C MET A 117 -1.14 -14.86 4.19
N ALA A 118 -1.84 -14.01 4.94
CA ALA A 118 -2.03 -12.62 4.57
C ALA A 118 -1.66 -11.69 5.73
N VAL A 119 -0.88 -10.67 5.44
CA VAL A 119 -0.46 -9.65 6.41
C VAL A 119 -1.15 -8.33 6.05
N PRO A 120 -1.94 -7.75 6.97
CA PRO A 120 -2.52 -6.43 6.78
C PRO A 120 -1.45 -5.35 6.70
N VAL A 121 -1.53 -4.54 5.66
CA VAL A 121 -0.62 -3.43 5.37
C VAL A 121 -1.44 -2.16 5.21
N ARG A 122 -0.97 -1.08 5.83
CA ARG A 122 -1.45 0.26 5.59
C ARG A 122 -0.29 1.16 5.20
N VAL A 123 -0.49 1.98 4.19
CA VAL A 123 0.48 2.98 3.73
C VAL A 123 -0.16 4.36 3.77
N ASP A 124 0.50 5.28 4.44
CA ASP A 124 0.14 6.70 4.51
C ASP A 124 1.33 7.56 4.08
N ARG A 125 1.09 8.83 3.77
CA ARG A 125 2.13 9.83 3.57
C ARG A 125 2.11 10.86 4.70
N HIS A 126 3.26 11.07 5.33
CA HIS A 126 3.45 12.12 6.32
C HIS A 126 4.63 13.01 5.90
N GLY A 127 4.34 14.20 5.39
CA GLY A 127 5.36 15.13 4.91
C GLY A 127 6.21 14.50 3.79
N GLU A 128 7.49 14.34 4.05
CA GLU A 128 8.48 13.86 3.09
C GLU A 128 8.78 12.35 3.19
N VAL A 129 7.91 11.59 3.87
CA VAL A 129 8.07 10.14 4.01
C VAL A 129 6.73 9.42 3.79
N TYR A 130 6.82 8.15 3.37
CA TYR A 130 5.72 7.21 3.48
C TYR A 130 5.85 6.42 4.78
N ILE A 131 4.75 6.21 5.46
CA ILE A 131 4.65 5.37 6.65
C ILE A 131 4.03 4.05 6.24
N ILE A 132 4.72 2.94 6.52
CA ILE A 132 4.22 1.58 6.31
C ILE A 132 3.90 1.00 7.68
N ASN A 133 2.65 0.64 7.88
CA ASN A 133 2.14 0.06 9.11
C ASN A 133 1.66 -1.37 8.83
N LEU A 134 2.12 -2.32 9.61
CA LEU A 134 1.75 -3.73 9.52
C LEU A 134 0.90 -4.13 10.73
N ARG A 135 -0.14 -4.96 10.49
CA ARG A 135 -1.00 -5.52 11.54
C ARG A 135 -1.54 -4.47 12.51
N LYS A 136 -2.05 -3.37 11.98
CA LYS A 136 -2.68 -2.30 12.77
C LYS A 136 -1.77 -1.74 13.88
N GLY A 137 -0.48 -1.61 13.61
CA GLY A 137 0.48 -0.98 14.51
C GLY A 137 1.41 -1.93 15.25
N GLU A 138 1.37 -3.24 15.00
CA GLU A 138 2.39 -4.16 15.56
C GLU A 138 3.80 -3.84 15.05
N TYR A 139 3.89 -3.29 13.84
CA TYR A 139 5.14 -2.79 13.27
C TYR A 139 4.86 -1.55 12.41
N GLU A 140 5.71 -0.55 12.56
CA GLU A 140 5.66 0.68 11.75
C GLU A 140 7.07 1.10 11.33
N THR A 141 7.22 1.53 10.10
CA THR A 141 8.46 2.10 9.58
C THR A 141 8.17 3.22 8.59
N SER A 142 9.18 4.03 8.32
CA SER A 142 9.11 5.09 7.31
C SER A 142 10.12 4.84 6.21
N ILE A 143 9.74 5.18 4.98
CA ILE A 143 10.62 5.18 3.82
C ILE A 143 10.58 6.56 3.14
N PRO A 144 11.67 6.99 2.46
CA PRO A 144 11.69 8.28 1.77
C PRO A 144 10.70 8.31 0.60
N LEU A 145 10.35 9.52 0.13
CA LEU A 145 9.51 9.66 -1.07
C LEU A 145 10.18 9.10 -2.32
N GLU A 146 11.49 9.28 -2.44
CA GLU A 146 12.33 8.67 -3.47
C GLU A 146 12.99 7.41 -2.90
N PHE A 147 12.26 6.32 -2.91
CA PHE A 147 12.67 5.04 -2.36
C PHE A 147 13.30 4.12 -3.41
N CYS A 148 14.12 3.19 -2.95
CA CYS A 148 14.64 2.06 -3.72
C CYS A 148 14.26 0.72 -3.06
N ASP A 149 14.58 -0.40 -3.71
CA ASP A 149 14.18 -1.72 -3.22
C ASP A 149 14.77 -2.03 -1.83
N SER A 150 15.98 -1.55 -1.52
CA SER A 150 16.60 -1.76 -0.20
C SER A 150 15.85 -1.10 0.97
N ASP A 151 15.06 -0.06 0.72
CA ASP A 151 14.25 0.58 1.75
C ASP A 151 13.12 -0.34 2.28
N PHE A 152 12.77 -1.37 1.51
CA PHE A 152 11.77 -2.37 1.89
C PHE A 152 12.33 -3.61 2.55
N SER A 153 13.65 -3.75 2.66
CA SER A 153 14.29 -4.99 3.14
C SER A 153 13.82 -5.37 4.54
N ASP A 154 13.84 -4.42 5.48
CA ASP A 154 13.45 -4.68 6.87
C ASP A 154 11.96 -5.03 7.00
N VAL A 155 11.09 -4.29 6.30
CA VAL A 155 9.65 -4.55 6.34
C VAL A 155 9.32 -5.92 5.73
N CYS A 156 10.02 -6.34 4.66
CA CYS A 156 9.87 -7.68 4.09
C CYS A 156 10.27 -8.77 5.08
N GLU A 157 11.37 -8.60 5.85
CA GLU A 157 11.76 -9.55 6.89
C GLU A 157 10.72 -9.63 8.00
N VAL A 158 10.16 -8.52 8.44
CA VAL A 158 9.08 -8.51 9.44
C VAL A 158 7.82 -9.22 8.91
N ILE A 159 7.44 -9.02 7.65
CA ILE A 159 6.33 -9.74 7.03
C ILE A 159 6.57 -11.26 7.06
N LYS A 160 7.78 -11.72 6.70
CA LYS A 160 8.14 -13.14 6.76
C LYS A 160 8.08 -13.70 8.19
N GLN A 161 8.53 -12.92 9.18
CA GLN A 161 8.43 -13.30 10.59
C GLN A 161 6.98 -13.44 11.06
N PHE A 162 6.09 -12.53 10.66
CA PHE A 162 4.67 -12.63 10.94
C PHE A 162 4.05 -13.88 10.33
N ILE A 163 4.40 -14.21 9.09
CA ILE A 163 3.93 -15.42 8.42
C ILE A 163 4.41 -16.68 9.15
N LEU A 164 5.70 -16.73 9.53
CA LEU A 164 6.25 -17.86 10.29
C LEU A 164 5.53 -18.05 11.63
N LYS A 165 5.32 -16.96 12.37
CA LYS A 165 4.60 -16.99 13.64
C LYS A 165 3.16 -17.49 13.51
N ASP A 166 2.48 -17.06 12.43
CA ASP A 166 1.12 -17.52 12.17
C ASP A 166 1.08 -18.99 11.80
N LEU A 167 2.07 -19.48 11.03
CA LEU A 167 2.19 -20.91 10.70
C LEU A 167 2.42 -21.76 11.94
N ASP A 168 3.19 -21.29 12.93
CA ASP A 168 3.39 -21.98 14.20
C ASP A 168 2.05 -22.21 14.94
N GLY A 169 1.09 -21.31 14.79
CA GLY A 169 -0.25 -21.45 15.36
C GLY A 169 -1.08 -22.61 14.78
N TYR A 170 -0.68 -23.17 13.63
CA TYR A 170 -1.31 -24.36 13.04
C TYR A 170 -0.71 -25.69 13.51
N ILE A 171 0.36 -25.67 14.33
CA ILE A 171 0.96 -26.88 14.90
C ILE A 171 0.06 -27.34 16.08
N PRO A 172 -0.51 -28.56 16.04
CA PRO A 172 -1.29 -29.08 17.16
C PRO A 172 -0.42 -29.16 18.42
N SER A 173 -0.94 -28.69 19.55
CA SER A 173 -0.32 -28.80 20.88
C SER A 173 -0.47 -30.20 21.47
#